data_0a4ae2d3f1f8558e894196d34317143f
#
_entry.id   0a4ae2d3f1f8558e894196d34317143f
#
_cell.length_a   1.000
_cell.length_b   1.000
_cell.length_c   1.000
_cell.angle_alpha   90.00
_cell.angle_beta   90.00
_cell.angle_gamma   90.00
#
_symmetry.space_group_name_H-M   'P 1'
#
loop_
_entity.id
_entity.type
_entity.pdbx_description
1 polymer ?
#
loop_
_entity_poly.entity_id
_entity_poly.type
_entity_poly.pdbx_seq_one_letter_code
_entity_poly.pdbx_strand_id
1 'polypeptide(L)'
;MSKTVKHRIDYPSYLALSESGELEERICCAYALLESCAVCPRKCRINRLDDERGFCRIGLLPVISSFGPHFGKETPLVGTKGSGTIFVSHCNLSCEYCQNFDISQCRNGETVSCETLTGMMIQLQQRDCHNINLVTPSHVVPQIIRNIGIAVNRDCIFLSYIIAEVMIR
;
A
#
# COMPACT_ATOMS: atom_id res chain seq x y z
N MET A 1 -37.63 -21.03 9.68
CA MET A 1 -36.23 -21.42 9.44
C MET A 1 -35.39 -20.17 9.34
N SER A 2 -34.73 -19.78 10.42
CA SER A 2 -33.93 -18.57 10.53
C SER A 2 -32.60 -18.80 9.82
N LYS A 3 -32.33 -18.04 8.72
CA LYS A 3 -31.01 -18.00 8.11
C LYS A 3 -30.10 -17.18 9.01
N THR A 4 -29.28 -17.86 9.79
CA THR A 4 -28.20 -17.25 10.56
C THR A 4 -27.25 -16.56 9.56
N VAL A 5 -27.26 -15.24 9.53
CA VAL A 5 -26.26 -14.45 8.83
C VAL A 5 -24.95 -14.67 9.58
N LYS A 6 -24.13 -15.59 9.09
CA LYS A 6 -22.73 -15.67 9.51
C LYS A 6 -22.11 -14.32 9.12
N HIS A 7 -21.73 -13.51 10.10
CA HIS A 7 -20.86 -12.37 9.88
C HIS A 7 -19.58 -12.88 9.21
N ARG A 8 -19.44 -12.60 7.93
CA ARG A 8 -18.19 -12.76 7.18
C ARG A 8 -17.25 -11.64 7.60
N ILE A 9 -16.60 -11.78 8.75
CA ILE A 9 -15.67 -10.80 9.30
C ILE A 9 -14.31 -10.80 8.55
N ASP A 10 -14.04 -11.83 7.72
CA ASP A 10 -12.72 -12.10 7.15
C ASP A 10 -12.64 -12.03 5.61
N TYR A 11 -13.64 -11.46 4.94
CA TYR A 11 -13.59 -11.35 3.47
C TYR A 11 -13.24 -9.92 3.05
N PRO A 12 -12.04 -9.69 2.49
CA PRO A 12 -11.61 -8.35 2.07
C PRO A 12 -12.55 -7.76 1.01
N SER A 13 -13.02 -6.53 1.24
CA SER A 13 -13.99 -5.87 0.35
C SER A 13 -13.50 -5.70 -1.10
N TYR A 14 -12.19 -5.63 -1.31
CA TYR A 14 -11.61 -5.51 -2.66
C TYR A 14 -11.81 -6.76 -3.52
N LEU A 15 -12.09 -7.93 -2.94
CA LEU A 15 -12.40 -9.14 -3.70
C LEU A 15 -13.73 -9.00 -4.45
N ALA A 16 -14.76 -8.45 -3.81
CA ALA A 16 -16.04 -8.18 -4.47
C ALA A 16 -15.87 -7.16 -5.62
N LEU A 17 -14.98 -6.17 -5.44
CA LEU A 17 -14.65 -5.20 -6.49
C LEU A 17 -13.90 -5.86 -7.66
N SER A 18 -13.05 -6.84 -7.37
CA SER A 18 -12.34 -7.61 -8.40
C SER A 18 -13.32 -8.49 -9.19
N GLU A 19 -14.22 -9.20 -8.50
CA GLU A 19 -15.24 -10.06 -9.13
C GLU A 19 -16.21 -9.27 -10.04
N SER A 20 -16.54 -8.03 -9.66
CA SER A 20 -17.42 -7.16 -10.45
C SER A 20 -16.72 -6.41 -11.59
N GLY A 21 -15.37 -6.43 -11.66
CA GLY A 21 -14.58 -5.63 -12.59
C GLY A 21 -14.37 -4.17 -12.13
N GLU A 22 -15.02 -3.73 -11.07
CA GLU A 22 -14.91 -2.35 -10.57
C GLU A 22 -13.51 -2.00 -10.08
N LEU A 23 -12.73 -3.01 -9.62
CA LEU A 23 -11.35 -2.78 -9.18
C LEU A 23 -10.47 -2.27 -10.33
N GLU A 24 -10.63 -2.82 -11.54
CA GLU A 24 -9.86 -2.39 -12.72
C GLU A 24 -10.22 -0.96 -13.13
N GLU A 25 -11.50 -0.61 -13.09
CA GLU A 25 -11.94 0.78 -13.34
C GLU A 25 -11.30 1.75 -12.33
N ARG A 26 -11.27 1.38 -11.04
CA ARG A 26 -10.62 2.19 -10.00
C ARG A 26 -9.12 2.31 -10.19
N ILE A 27 -8.45 1.25 -10.66
CA ILE A 27 -7.03 1.29 -11.03
C ILE A 27 -6.80 2.30 -12.15
N CYS A 28 -7.59 2.24 -13.22
CA CYS A 28 -7.49 3.19 -14.33
C CYS A 28 -7.69 4.63 -13.87
N CYS A 29 -8.73 4.91 -13.06
CA CYS A 29 -8.98 6.23 -12.50
C CYS A 29 -7.83 6.72 -11.60
N ALA A 30 -7.25 5.83 -10.77
CA ALA A 30 -6.14 6.16 -9.91
C ALA A 30 -4.87 6.49 -10.69
N TYR A 31 -4.59 5.75 -11.77
CA TYR A 31 -3.45 6.02 -12.64
C TYR A 31 -3.61 7.33 -13.44
N ALA A 32 -4.81 7.68 -13.86
CA ALA A 32 -5.08 8.98 -14.50
C ALA A 32 -4.67 10.17 -13.62
N LEU A 33 -4.72 10.03 -12.28
CA LEU A 33 -4.23 11.06 -11.36
C LEU A 33 -2.72 11.28 -11.43
N LEU A 34 -1.96 10.37 -12.06
CA LEU A 34 -0.51 10.49 -12.20
C LEU A 34 -0.10 11.39 -13.37
N GLU A 35 -0.95 11.56 -14.39
CA GLU A 35 -0.71 12.42 -15.55
C GLU A 35 -0.51 13.89 -15.14
N SER A 36 -1.29 14.34 -14.15
CA SER A 36 -1.10 15.65 -13.49
C SER A 36 -1.18 15.43 -11.98
N CYS A 37 -0.11 14.95 -11.37
CA CYS A 37 -0.08 14.35 -10.06
C CYS A 37 -0.89 15.10 -8.99
N ALA A 38 -2.01 14.50 -8.59
CA ALA A 38 -2.90 14.97 -7.55
C ALA A 38 -3.17 13.88 -6.48
N VAL A 39 -2.33 12.84 -6.41
CA VAL A 39 -2.51 11.67 -5.54
C VAL A 39 -2.50 12.00 -4.05
N CYS A 40 -1.75 13.02 -3.66
CA CYS A 40 -1.65 13.44 -2.26
C CYS A 40 -1.88 14.96 -2.11
N PRO A 41 -2.02 15.49 -0.88
CA PRO A 41 -2.28 16.92 -0.63
C PRO A 41 -1.23 17.87 -1.23
N ARG A 42 -0.03 17.40 -1.60
CA ARG A 42 1.00 18.22 -2.26
C ARG A 42 0.60 18.67 -3.66
N LYS A 43 -0.22 17.88 -4.37
CA LYS A 43 -0.76 18.21 -5.71
C LYS A 43 0.32 18.80 -6.64
N CYS A 44 1.43 18.10 -6.83
CA CYS A 44 2.61 18.61 -7.55
C CYS A 44 2.34 18.92 -9.02
N ARG A 45 1.28 18.36 -9.62
CA ARG A 45 0.87 18.58 -11.02
C ARG A 45 1.91 18.20 -12.09
N ILE A 46 2.88 17.40 -11.72
CA ILE A 46 3.87 16.82 -12.63
C ILE A 46 3.30 15.57 -13.29
N ASN A 47 3.85 15.15 -14.43
CA ASN A 47 3.48 13.92 -15.12
C ASN A 47 4.35 12.74 -14.64
N ARG A 48 3.83 11.97 -13.67
CA ARG A 48 4.54 10.79 -13.17
C ARG A 48 4.49 9.60 -14.12
N LEU A 49 3.62 9.60 -15.13
CA LEU A 49 3.62 8.56 -16.17
C LEU A 49 4.88 8.66 -17.05
N ASP A 50 5.42 9.86 -17.22
CA ASP A 50 6.70 10.14 -17.89
C ASP A 50 7.90 10.16 -16.92
N ASP A 51 7.74 9.55 -15.74
CA ASP A 51 8.73 9.49 -14.64
C ASP A 51 9.15 10.86 -14.10
N GLU A 52 8.38 11.92 -14.32
CA GLU A 52 8.63 13.20 -13.66
C GLU A 52 8.49 13.05 -12.15
N ARG A 53 9.33 13.77 -11.39
CA ARG A 53 9.46 13.62 -9.94
C ARG A 53 9.20 14.93 -9.22
N GLY A 54 8.11 14.97 -8.47
CA GLY A 54 7.72 16.10 -7.64
C GLY A 54 8.37 16.08 -6.25
N PHE A 55 7.65 16.58 -5.26
CA PHE A 55 8.13 16.68 -3.87
C PHE A 55 8.61 15.35 -3.29
N CYS A 56 7.84 14.28 -3.46
CA CYS A 56 8.20 12.95 -2.96
C CYS A 56 9.32 12.27 -3.76
N ARG A 57 9.76 12.83 -4.89
CA ARG A 57 10.80 12.25 -5.75
C ARG A 57 10.48 10.84 -6.30
N ILE A 58 9.23 10.42 -6.27
CA ILE A 58 8.76 9.17 -6.87
C ILE A 58 8.13 9.47 -8.23
N GLY A 59 8.56 8.74 -9.26
CA GLY A 59 7.98 8.74 -10.59
C GLY A 59 6.84 7.71 -10.72
N LEU A 60 6.87 6.93 -11.79
CA LEU A 60 5.83 5.91 -12.07
C LEU A 60 5.87 4.75 -11.07
N LEU A 61 7.04 4.26 -10.71
CA LEU A 61 7.21 3.10 -9.83
C LEU A 61 7.41 3.50 -8.37
N PRO A 62 6.90 2.69 -7.40
CA PRO A 62 7.11 2.95 -5.99
C PRO A 62 8.54 2.62 -5.55
N VAL A 63 8.95 3.23 -4.44
CA VAL A 63 10.23 2.93 -3.78
C VAL A 63 9.94 2.29 -2.45
N ILE A 64 10.47 1.08 -2.23
CA ILE A 64 10.29 0.31 -1.01
C ILE A 64 11.61 0.23 -0.26
N SER A 65 11.60 0.50 1.03
CA SER A 65 12.78 0.39 1.88
C SER A 65 12.97 -1.01 2.40
N SER A 66 11.90 -1.60 2.96
CA SER A 66 11.96 -2.94 3.54
C SER A 66 10.56 -3.53 3.66
N PHE A 67 10.51 -4.86 3.86
CA PHE A 67 9.27 -5.55 4.19
C PHE A 67 9.56 -6.76 5.08
N GLY A 68 8.58 -7.12 5.93
CA GLY A 68 8.71 -8.26 6.82
C GLY A 68 7.60 -8.32 7.88
N PRO A 69 7.51 -9.45 8.64
CA PRO A 69 6.67 -9.51 9.82
C PRO A 69 7.14 -8.51 10.87
N HIS A 70 6.21 -7.72 11.41
CA HIS A 70 6.49 -6.71 12.43
C HIS A 70 5.67 -7.02 13.69
N PHE A 71 6.31 -6.98 14.85
CA PHE A 71 5.74 -7.36 16.14
C PHE A 71 5.59 -6.18 17.12
N GLY A 72 6.00 -4.99 16.73
CA GLY A 72 5.99 -3.79 17.57
C GLY A 72 4.66 -3.03 17.61
N LYS A 73 3.54 -3.66 17.22
CA LYS A 73 2.20 -3.07 17.27
C LYS A 73 1.33 -3.79 18.30
N GLU A 74 0.10 -3.27 18.51
CA GLU A 74 -0.87 -3.83 19.45
C GLU A 74 -1.24 -5.27 19.09
N THR A 75 -1.46 -6.10 20.10
CA THR A 75 -1.74 -7.53 19.96
C THR A 75 -2.83 -7.87 18.91
N PRO A 76 -3.96 -7.13 18.80
CA PRO A 76 -4.96 -7.42 17.78
C PRO A 76 -4.48 -7.26 16.34
N LEU A 77 -3.45 -6.43 16.10
CA LEU A 77 -2.88 -6.18 14.78
C LEU A 77 -1.73 -7.13 14.43
N VAL A 78 -1.03 -7.65 15.44
CA VAL A 78 0.14 -8.52 15.25
C VAL A 78 -0.20 -9.99 15.25
N GLY A 79 -1.22 -10.41 16.01
CA GLY A 79 -1.51 -11.81 16.22
C GLY A 79 -0.27 -12.60 16.67
N THR A 80 -0.18 -13.86 16.26
CA THR A 80 0.96 -14.76 16.61
C THR A 80 2.10 -14.74 15.59
N LYS A 81 1.85 -14.28 14.36
CA LYS A 81 2.80 -14.32 13.23
C LYS A 81 3.28 -12.95 12.78
N GLY A 82 2.87 -11.91 13.48
CA GLY A 82 3.20 -10.53 13.16
C GLY A 82 2.29 -9.89 12.10
N SER A 83 2.32 -8.57 12.03
CA SER A 83 1.73 -7.80 10.95
C SER A 83 2.71 -7.75 9.77
N GLY A 84 2.30 -8.18 8.59
CA GLY A 84 3.12 -8.09 7.39
C GLY A 84 3.29 -6.62 7.01
N THR A 85 4.45 -6.04 7.28
CA THR A 85 4.67 -4.60 7.09
C THR A 85 5.54 -4.34 5.87
N ILE A 86 5.11 -3.38 5.03
CA ILE A 86 5.88 -2.87 3.87
C ILE A 86 6.13 -1.39 4.12
N PHE A 87 7.39 -1.00 4.19
CA PHE A 87 7.81 0.38 4.39
C PHE A 87 8.04 1.07 3.05
N VAL A 88 7.14 2.02 2.73
CA VAL A 88 7.27 2.86 1.53
C VAL A 88 8.21 4.01 1.84
N SER A 89 9.22 4.19 1.00
CA SER A 89 10.19 5.27 1.12
C SER A 89 9.68 6.60 0.55
N HIS A 90 10.45 7.67 0.71
CA HIS A 90 10.16 8.97 0.10
C HIS A 90 8.86 9.63 0.60
N CYS A 91 8.55 9.53 1.89
CA CYS A 91 7.32 10.05 2.47
C CYS A 91 7.04 11.51 2.02
N ASN A 92 5.80 11.76 1.63
CA ASN A 92 5.34 13.07 1.17
C ASN A 92 5.09 14.09 2.31
N LEU A 93 5.14 13.66 3.57
CA LEU A 93 4.95 14.54 4.73
C LEU A 93 6.24 15.25 5.14
N SER A 94 7.38 14.54 5.13
CA SER A 94 8.70 15.05 5.56
C SER A 94 8.65 15.69 6.95
N CYS A 95 8.09 14.96 7.93
CA CYS A 95 7.96 15.42 9.31
C CYS A 95 9.33 15.72 9.92
N GLU A 96 9.45 16.80 10.68
CA GLU A 96 10.69 17.21 11.35
C GLU A 96 11.13 16.18 12.39
N TYR A 97 10.17 15.64 13.15
CA TYR A 97 10.39 14.56 14.13
C TYR A 97 9.88 13.23 13.56
N CYS A 98 10.59 12.67 12.58
CA CYS A 98 10.20 11.42 11.93
C CYS A 98 11.02 10.24 12.50
N GLN A 99 10.35 9.27 13.15
CA GLN A 99 11.03 8.05 13.61
C GLN A 99 11.58 7.19 12.45
N ASN A 100 11.04 7.37 11.23
CA ASN A 100 11.48 6.70 10.01
C ASN A 100 12.27 7.67 9.11
N PHE A 101 13.13 8.51 9.70
CA PHE A 101 13.85 9.59 8.99
C PHE A 101 14.65 9.06 7.80
N ASP A 102 15.35 7.96 7.97
CA ASP A 102 16.22 7.35 6.95
C ASP A 102 15.47 7.00 5.67
N ILE A 103 14.28 6.42 5.78
CA ILE A 103 13.47 6.06 4.62
C ILE A 103 12.61 7.22 4.12
N SER A 104 12.21 8.13 5.02
CA SER A 104 11.36 9.26 4.71
C SER A 104 12.14 10.39 4.02
N GLN A 105 13.21 10.88 4.66
CA GLN A 105 13.94 12.08 4.25
C GLN A 105 15.29 11.77 3.60
N CYS A 106 16.06 10.78 4.14
CA CYS A 106 17.26 10.26 3.47
C CYS A 106 16.91 9.38 2.26
N ARG A 107 15.62 8.98 2.13
CA ARG A 107 15.07 8.29 0.95
C ARG A 107 15.71 6.93 0.67
N ASN A 108 16.17 6.25 1.70
CA ASN A 108 16.74 4.91 1.57
C ASN A 108 15.66 3.92 1.11
N GLY A 109 15.91 3.25 0.00
CA GLY A 109 15.00 2.28 -0.60
C GLY A 109 15.33 2.02 -2.06
N GLU A 110 14.68 1.03 -2.62
CA GLU A 110 14.85 0.61 -4.01
C GLU A 110 13.55 0.78 -4.79
N THR A 111 13.68 1.23 -6.04
CA THR A 111 12.55 1.26 -6.97
C THR A 111 12.17 -0.16 -7.33
N VAL A 112 10.89 -0.50 -7.15
CA VAL A 112 10.40 -1.87 -7.40
C VAL A 112 9.31 -1.88 -8.47
N SER A 113 9.28 -2.95 -9.25
CA SER A 113 8.19 -3.20 -10.20
C SER A 113 6.91 -3.63 -9.49
N CYS A 114 5.78 -3.60 -10.21
CA CYS A 114 4.52 -4.14 -9.69
C CYS A 114 4.65 -5.62 -9.33
N GLU A 115 5.36 -6.41 -10.15
CA GLU A 115 5.58 -7.83 -9.91
C GLU A 115 6.38 -8.06 -8.62
N THR A 116 7.43 -7.26 -8.40
CA THR A 116 8.25 -7.34 -7.19
C THR A 116 7.44 -7.00 -5.94
N LEU A 117 6.67 -5.90 -5.95
CA LEU A 117 5.84 -5.51 -4.82
C LEU A 117 4.74 -6.56 -4.55
N THR A 118 4.11 -7.11 -5.58
CA THR A 118 3.16 -8.22 -5.43
C THR A 118 3.85 -9.44 -4.83
N GLY A 119 5.08 -9.76 -5.26
CA GLY A 119 5.88 -10.84 -4.69
C GLY A 119 6.16 -10.65 -3.19
N MET A 120 6.42 -9.42 -2.74
CA MET A 120 6.57 -9.09 -1.31
C MET A 120 5.26 -9.37 -0.55
N MET A 121 4.10 -8.99 -1.08
CA MET A 121 2.79 -9.25 -0.49
C MET A 121 2.54 -10.76 -0.35
N ILE A 122 2.80 -11.54 -1.40
CA ILE A 122 2.66 -13.00 -1.40
C ILE A 122 3.59 -13.64 -0.36
N GLN A 123 4.84 -13.19 -0.26
CA GLN A 123 5.78 -13.69 0.75
C GLN A 123 5.30 -13.42 2.19
N LEU A 124 4.70 -12.27 2.45
CA LEU A 124 4.14 -11.96 3.77
C LEU A 124 2.96 -12.89 4.10
N GLN A 125 2.08 -13.16 3.14
CA GLN A 125 1.01 -14.15 3.29
C GLN A 125 1.56 -15.56 3.56
N GLN A 126 2.59 -15.98 2.81
CA GLN A 126 3.24 -17.29 3.01
C GLN A 126 3.96 -17.43 4.37
N ARG A 127 4.29 -16.31 5.02
CA ARG A 127 4.81 -16.27 6.40
C ARG A 127 3.71 -16.23 7.45
N ASP A 128 2.46 -16.49 7.05
CA ASP A 128 1.27 -16.46 7.90
C ASP A 128 0.99 -15.11 8.56
N CYS A 129 1.49 -14.01 8.00
CA CYS A 129 1.07 -12.68 8.44
C CYS A 129 -0.42 -12.52 8.16
N HIS A 130 -1.23 -12.22 9.19
CA HIS A 130 -2.68 -12.16 9.05
C HIS A 130 -3.20 -10.88 8.39
N ASN A 131 -2.33 -9.90 8.20
CA ASN A 131 -2.63 -8.65 7.47
C ASN A 131 -1.39 -8.13 6.75
N ILE A 132 -1.59 -7.17 5.83
CA ILE A 132 -0.52 -6.36 5.26
C ILE A 132 -0.75 -4.91 5.67
N ASN A 133 0.26 -4.34 6.31
CA ASN A 133 0.33 -2.97 6.75
C ASN A 133 1.29 -2.18 5.86
N LEU A 134 0.78 -1.13 5.22
CA LEU A 134 1.57 -0.24 4.38
C LEU A 134 1.90 1.03 5.17
N VAL A 135 3.18 1.26 5.40
CA VAL A 135 3.64 2.45 6.15
C VAL A 135 3.88 3.60 5.19
N THR A 136 3.24 4.75 5.42
CA THR A 136 3.31 5.98 4.63
C THR A 136 2.98 5.84 3.13
N PRO A 137 1.86 5.17 2.75
CA PRO A 137 1.57 4.81 1.37
C PRO A 137 0.88 5.91 0.54
N SER A 138 0.47 7.04 1.14
CA SER A 138 -0.47 7.99 0.55
C SER A 138 -0.05 8.55 -0.82
N HIS A 139 1.25 8.64 -1.09
CA HIS A 139 1.79 9.16 -2.35
C HIS A 139 2.00 8.10 -3.44
N VAL A 140 1.73 6.82 -3.11
CA VAL A 140 1.84 5.68 -4.04
C VAL A 140 0.56 4.83 -4.10
N VAL A 141 -0.57 5.40 -3.69
CA VAL A 141 -1.87 4.71 -3.69
C VAL A 141 -2.23 4.10 -5.05
N PRO A 142 -2.03 4.77 -6.22
CA PRO A 142 -2.32 4.15 -7.51
C PRO A 142 -1.56 2.84 -7.73
N GLN A 143 -0.28 2.82 -7.40
CA GLN A 143 0.57 1.63 -7.53
C GLN A 143 0.11 0.52 -6.58
N ILE A 144 -0.28 0.86 -5.35
CA ILE A 144 -0.78 -0.10 -4.36
C ILE A 144 -2.08 -0.75 -4.84
N ILE A 145 -3.06 0.03 -5.29
CA ILE A 145 -4.34 -0.51 -5.78
C ILE A 145 -4.10 -1.48 -6.95
N ARG A 146 -3.21 -1.12 -7.88
CA ARG A 146 -2.82 -2.00 -8.98
C ARG A 146 -2.19 -3.29 -8.47
N ASN A 147 -1.29 -3.20 -7.49
CA ASN A 147 -0.65 -4.38 -6.92
C ASN A 147 -1.64 -5.29 -6.17
N ILE A 148 -2.65 -4.74 -5.52
CA ILE A 148 -3.75 -5.50 -4.93
C ILE A 148 -4.49 -6.27 -6.03
N GLY A 149 -4.83 -5.64 -7.15
CA GLY A 149 -5.47 -6.31 -8.30
C GLY A 149 -4.63 -7.48 -8.85
N ILE A 150 -3.31 -7.28 -9.01
CA ILE A 150 -2.41 -8.35 -9.44
C ILE A 150 -2.33 -9.47 -8.39
N ALA A 151 -2.29 -9.13 -7.10
CA ALA A 151 -2.20 -10.08 -6.00
C ALA A 151 -3.46 -10.97 -5.92
N VAL A 152 -4.65 -10.39 -6.09
CA VAL A 152 -5.92 -11.14 -6.15
C VAL A 152 -5.90 -12.18 -7.25
N ASN A 153 -5.42 -11.84 -8.44
CA ASN A 153 -5.31 -12.77 -9.57
C ASN A 153 -4.27 -13.89 -9.34
N ARG A 154 -3.51 -13.84 -8.24
CA ARG A 154 -2.54 -14.86 -7.80
C ARG A 154 -2.93 -15.52 -6.49
N ASP A 155 -4.22 -15.54 -6.16
CA ASP A 155 -4.77 -16.11 -4.92
C ASP A 155 -4.13 -15.52 -3.63
N CYS A 156 -3.60 -14.31 -3.71
CA CYS A 156 -3.08 -13.60 -2.57
C CYS A 156 -4.21 -12.79 -1.90
N ILE A 157 -4.79 -13.38 -0.86
CA ILE A 157 -5.93 -12.81 -0.12
C ILE A 157 -5.46 -12.43 1.28
N PHE A 158 -5.43 -11.16 1.58
CA PHE A 158 -5.03 -10.66 2.90
C PHE A 158 -5.92 -9.50 3.35
N LEU A 159 -6.06 -9.34 4.66
CA LEU A 159 -6.62 -8.12 5.23
C LEU A 159 -5.57 -7.02 5.09
N SER A 160 -5.83 -6.03 4.24
CA SER A 160 -4.94 -4.87 4.13
C SER A 160 -5.40 -3.74 5.05
N TYR A 161 -4.55 -3.33 5.96
CA TYR A 161 -4.71 -2.09 6.70
C TYR A 161 -3.78 -1.05 6.10
N ILE A 162 -4.35 0.02 5.56
CA ILE A 162 -3.59 1.20 5.17
C ILE A 162 -3.46 2.05 6.43
N ILE A 163 -2.35 1.94 7.14
CA ILE A 163 -2.02 2.90 8.19
C ILE A 163 -1.33 4.07 7.49
N ALA A 164 -2.13 5.02 7.03
CA ALA A 164 -1.64 6.35 6.80
C ALA A 164 -1.46 6.99 8.19
N GLU A 165 -0.24 7.10 8.68
CA GLU A 165 0.04 8.02 9.78
C GLU A 165 -0.20 9.45 9.27
N VAL A 166 -1.46 9.86 9.32
CA VAL A 166 -1.82 11.26 9.15
C VAL A 166 -1.58 11.90 10.50
N MET A 167 -0.45 12.57 10.67
CA MET A 167 -0.37 13.58 11.73
C MET A 167 -1.32 14.70 11.34
N ILE A 168 -2.52 14.69 11.93
CA ILE A 168 -3.45 15.80 11.90
C ILE A 168 -2.80 16.91 12.75
N ARG A 169 -2.45 18.02 12.12
CA ARG A 169 -2.22 19.28 12.83
C ARG A 169 -3.56 19.92 13.14
#